data_18a5d8bfb2c5c50a86d8728f118c2274
#
_entry.id   18a5d8bfb2c5c50a86d8728f118c2274
#
_cell.length_a   1.000
_cell.length_b   1.000
_cell.length_c   1.000
_cell.angle_alpha   90.00
_cell.angle_beta   90.00
_cell.angle_gamma   90.00
#
_symmetry.space_group_name_H-M   'P 1'
#
loop_
_entity.id
_entity.type
_entity.pdbx_description
1 polymer ?
#
loop_
_entity_poly.entity_id
_entity_poly.type
_entity_poly.pdbx_seq_one_letter_code
_entity_poly.pdbx_strand_id
1 'polypeptide(L)'
;MASVADLIGNTPLVELQKLNTNINVKILAKLEGDNPGGSVKDRPAFNMIKSALERGDIKKNTKLIEATSGNTGIAMALAANLFELEVELAMPANSTRERVLTMEAYGAKVTLLESIEACRDYADEMAAKGDYYQLNQFANPDNVSAHYKTTAPEIWNDTRGAITHFVSAMGTTGTIMGCSRYFKEKNPAIQIVGCQPTEDSSIPGIRRWPKEYLPKIFEPQRVDSIMDISQAEAV
;
A
#
# COMPACT_ATOMS: atom_id res chain seq x y z
N MET A 1 26.45 -4.25 -8.37
CA MET A 1 25.54 -5.32 -7.95
C MET A 1 24.19 -4.67 -7.66
N ALA A 2 23.08 -5.31 -8.05
CA ALA A 2 21.74 -4.82 -7.70
C ALA A 2 21.51 -4.95 -6.19
N SER A 3 20.81 -4.00 -5.60
CA SER A 3 20.34 -4.05 -4.21
C SER A 3 18.91 -4.58 -4.15
N VAL A 4 18.44 -4.95 -2.95
CA VAL A 4 17.02 -5.34 -2.76
C VAL A 4 16.07 -4.18 -3.12
N ALA A 5 16.52 -2.93 -2.92
CA ALA A 5 15.76 -1.74 -3.32
C ALA A 5 15.46 -1.69 -4.84
N ASP A 6 16.37 -2.20 -5.67
CA ASP A 6 16.22 -2.23 -7.14
C ASP A 6 15.17 -3.27 -7.60
N LEU A 7 14.75 -4.16 -6.71
CA LEU A 7 13.73 -5.18 -6.96
C LEU A 7 12.31 -4.70 -6.60
N ILE A 8 12.18 -3.55 -5.95
CA ILE A 8 10.87 -2.98 -5.62
C ILE A 8 10.26 -2.36 -6.89
N GLY A 9 9.10 -2.86 -7.29
CA GLY A 9 8.48 -2.48 -8.55
C GLY A 9 8.90 -3.34 -9.72
N ASN A 10 8.62 -2.87 -10.94
CA ASN A 10 8.80 -3.62 -12.19
C ASN A 10 8.20 -5.04 -12.13
N THR A 11 7.11 -5.18 -11.40
CA THR A 11 6.41 -6.46 -11.24
C THR A 11 5.75 -6.86 -12.56
N PRO A 12 5.59 -8.17 -12.83
CA PRO A 12 4.96 -8.63 -14.06
C PRO A 12 3.51 -8.15 -14.21
N LEU A 13 3.12 -7.84 -15.44
CA LEU A 13 1.72 -7.68 -15.85
C LEU A 13 1.34 -8.89 -16.70
N VAL A 14 0.40 -9.71 -16.23
CA VAL A 14 0.02 -10.97 -16.87
C VAL A 14 -1.42 -10.98 -17.34
N GLU A 15 -1.69 -11.64 -18.48
CA GLU A 15 -3.05 -11.80 -19.01
C GLU A 15 -3.75 -13.02 -18.36
N LEU A 16 -4.94 -12.81 -17.80
CA LEU A 16 -5.77 -13.84 -17.17
C LEU A 16 -6.67 -14.53 -18.21
N GLN A 17 -6.06 -15.25 -19.16
CA GLN A 17 -6.76 -15.83 -20.32
C GLN A 17 -7.87 -16.81 -19.95
N LYS A 18 -7.68 -17.64 -18.92
CA LYS A 18 -8.65 -18.69 -18.53
C LYS A 18 -9.88 -18.13 -17.81
N LEU A 19 -9.78 -16.94 -17.20
CA LEU A 19 -10.88 -16.32 -16.46
C LEU A 19 -11.78 -15.49 -17.36
N ASN A 20 -11.34 -15.20 -18.58
CA ASN A 20 -12.07 -14.36 -19.51
C ASN A 20 -12.55 -15.14 -20.70
N THR A 21 -13.87 -15.25 -20.87
CA THR A 21 -14.51 -15.91 -22.01
C THR A 21 -14.82 -14.96 -23.17
N ASN A 22 -14.70 -13.64 -22.95
CA ASN A 22 -14.97 -12.64 -23.98
C ASN A 22 -13.69 -12.31 -24.75
N ILE A 23 -13.60 -12.79 -25.98
CA ILE A 23 -12.44 -12.59 -26.87
C ILE A 23 -12.12 -11.11 -27.17
N ASN A 24 -13.07 -10.21 -27.00
CA ASN A 24 -12.89 -8.79 -27.26
C ASN A 24 -12.38 -8.01 -26.03
N VAL A 25 -12.19 -8.69 -24.91
CA VAL A 25 -11.72 -8.10 -23.66
C VAL A 25 -10.42 -8.76 -23.23
N LYS A 26 -9.47 -8.00 -22.71
CA LYS A 26 -8.28 -8.51 -22.03
C LYS A 26 -8.34 -8.13 -20.56
N ILE A 27 -8.18 -9.12 -19.68
CA ILE A 27 -8.04 -8.92 -18.25
C ILE A 27 -6.58 -9.12 -17.89
N LEU A 28 -5.96 -8.08 -17.35
CA LEU A 28 -4.56 -8.08 -16.96
C LEU A 28 -4.43 -7.96 -15.45
N ALA A 29 -3.52 -8.71 -14.85
CA ALA A 29 -3.20 -8.63 -13.42
C ALA A 29 -1.76 -8.19 -13.22
N LYS A 30 -1.55 -7.12 -12.43
CA LYS A 30 -0.24 -6.68 -11.96
C LYS A 30 0.14 -7.49 -10.73
N LEU A 31 1.19 -8.30 -10.81
CA LEU A 31 1.56 -9.26 -9.76
C LEU A 31 2.39 -8.58 -8.66
N GLU A 32 1.75 -7.81 -7.81
CA GLU A 32 2.41 -7.06 -6.73
C GLU A 32 2.98 -7.95 -5.60
N GLY A 33 2.63 -9.23 -5.58
CA GLY A 33 3.26 -10.24 -4.72
C GLY A 33 4.75 -10.51 -5.03
N ASP A 34 5.21 -10.12 -6.22
CA ASP A 34 6.60 -10.31 -6.66
C ASP A 34 7.56 -9.22 -6.13
N ASN A 35 7.05 -8.22 -5.41
CA ASN A 35 7.91 -7.31 -4.66
C ASN A 35 8.65 -8.07 -3.54
N PRO A 36 9.87 -7.64 -3.12
CA PRO A 36 10.71 -8.36 -2.15
C PRO A 36 10.06 -8.66 -0.80
N GLY A 37 9.22 -7.75 -0.29
CA GLY A 37 8.42 -7.95 0.93
C GLY A 37 7.10 -8.66 0.70
N GLY A 38 6.84 -9.11 -0.54
CA GLY A 38 5.70 -9.92 -0.91
C GLY A 38 4.39 -9.17 -1.15
N SER A 39 4.42 -7.85 -1.33
CA SER A 39 3.18 -7.10 -1.58
C SER A 39 3.38 -5.73 -2.23
N VAL A 40 2.26 -5.15 -2.68
CA VAL A 40 2.19 -3.77 -3.17
C VAL A 40 2.71 -2.73 -2.15
N LYS A 41 2.75 -3.06 -0.87
CA LYS A 41 3.13 -2.14 0.20
C LYS A 41 4.61 -1.80 0.23
N ASP A 42 5.45 -2.57 -0.45
CA ASP A 42 6.88 -2.28 -0.58
C ASP A 42 7.10 -0.94 -1.28
N ARG A 43 6.31 -0.65 -2.31
CA ARG A 43 6.41 0.60 -3.06
C ARG A 43 6.15 1.84 -2.20
N PRO A 44 4.98 1.97 -1.51
CA PRO A 44 4.75 3.14 -0.67
C PRO A 44 5.65 3.19 0.56
N ALA A 45 5.96 2.07 1.21
CA ALA A 45 6.84 2.06 2.37
C ALA A 45 8.23 2.61 2.00
N PHE A 46 8.83 2.08 0.93
CA PHE A 46 10.11 2.54 0.43
C PHE A 46 10.08 4.03 0.03
N ASN A 47 9.05 4.45 -0.73
CA ASN A 47 8.96 5.84 -1.19
C ASN A 47 8.70 6.84 -0.05
N MET A 48 7.90 6.48 0.95
CA MET A 48 7.65 7.35 2.11
C MET A 48 8.93 7.59 2.91
N ILE A 49 9.72 6.55 3.19
CA ILE A 49 10.99 6.67 3.91
C ILE A 49 11.99 7.46 3.07
N LYS A 50 12.16 7.09 1.80
CA LYS A 50 13.08 7.77 0.88
C LYS A 50 12.76 9.26 0.78
N SER A 51 11.52 9.62 0.52
CA SER A 51 11.10 11.01 0.36
C SER A 51 11.26 11.81 1.66
N ALA A 52 10.99 11.20 2.82
CA ALA A 52 11.19 11.85 4.10
C ALA A 52 12.68 12.13 4.39
N LEU A 53 13.58 11.21 4.01
CA LEU A 53 15.03 11.42 4.07
C LEU A 53 15.49 12.53 3.12
N GLU A 54 15.01 12.52 1.88
CA GLU A 54 15.35 13.52 0.86
C GLU A 54 14.91 14.94 1.25
N ARG A 55 13.78 15.09 1.92
CA ARG A 55 13.30 16.38 2.46
C ARG A 55 13.97 16.79 3.76
N GLY A 56 14.63 15.86 4.44
CA GLY A 56 15.22 16.09 5.76
C GLY A 56 14.21 16.02 6.93
N ASP A 57 13.00 15.51 6.68
CA ASP A 57 11.99 15.27 7.72
C ASP A 57 12.48 14.22 8.73
N ILE A 58 13.24 13.24 8.25
CA ILE A 58 13.92 12.23 9.05
C ILE A 58 15.42 12.17 8.72
N LYS A 59 16.21 11.65 9.66
CA LYS A 59 17.66 11.49 9.56
C LYS A 59 18.03 10.05 9.91
N LYS A 60 19.30 9.64 9.68
CA LYS A 60 19.82 8.28 9.96
C LYS A 60 19.57 7.77 11.37
N ASN A 61 19.43 8.67 12.36
CA ASN A 61 19.16 8.31 13.76
C ASN A 61 17.68 8.48 14.17
N THR A 62 16.80 8.80 13.23
CA THR A 62 15.37 8.91 13.49
C THR A 62 14.78 7.52 13.67
N LYS A 63 14.03 7.32 14.74
CA LYS A 63 13.26 6.10 14.97
C LYS A 63 11.88 6.25 14.33
N LEU A 64 11.48 5.26 13.56
CA LEU A 64 10.16 5.22 12.94
C LEU A 64 9.18 4.44 13.79
N ILE A 65 7.91 4.83 13.76
CA ILE A 65 6.82 4.05 14.35
C ILE A 65 5.63 4.00 13.39
N GLU A 66 4.96 2.85 13.34
CA GLU A 66 3.72 2.71 12.56
C GLU A 66 2.80 1.67 13.18
N ALA A 67 1.49 1.95 13.17
CA ALA A 67 0.45 1.01 13.55
C ALA A 67 0.02 0.20 12.32
N THR A 68 0.13 -1.12 12.39
CA THR A 68 -0.18 -1.98 11.26
C THR A 68 -0.56 -3.39 11.68
N SER A 69 -1.42 -4.05 10.92
CA SER A 69 -1.77 -5.46 11.14
C SER A 69 -1.28 -6.40 10.03
N GLY A 70 -0.51 -5.89 9.04
CA GLY A 70 -0.23 -6.72 7.87
C GLY A 70 0.94 -6.26 7.00
N ASN A 71 0.73 -6.33 5.71
CA ASN A 71 1.76 -6.13 4.69
C ASN A 71 2.51 -4.80 4.79
N THR A 72 1.85 -3.75 5.28
CA THR A 72 2.54 -2.46 5.50
C THR A 72 3.67 -2.58 6.53
N GLY A 73 3.46 -3.35 7.61
CA GLY A 73 4.53 -3.57 8.61
C GLY A 73 5.71 -4.33 8.03
N ILE A 74 5.46 -5.38 7.25
CA ILE A 74 6.53 -6.13 6.57
C ILE A 74 7.32 -5.21 5.64
N ALA A 75 6.61 -4.43 4.81
CA ALA A 75 7.22 -3.48 3.89
C ALA A 75 8.00 -2.36 4.59
N MET A 76 7.47 -1.85 5.72
CA MET A 76 8.15 -0.85 6.54
C MET A 76 9.43 -1.40 7.19
N ALA A 77 9.38 -2.63 7.73
CA ALA A 77 10.55 -3.29 8.31
C ALA A 77 11.64 -3.48 7.26
N LEU A 78 11.28 -4.00 6.07
CA LEU A 78 12.19 -4.15 4.95
C LEU A 78 12.78 -2.81 4.51
N ALA A 79 11.95 -1.80 4.28
CA ALA A 79 12.39 -0.49 3.81
C ALA A 79 13.26 0.22 4.87
N ALA A 80 12.89 0.20 6.14
CA ALA A 80 13.69 0.77 7.22
C ALA A 80 15.08 0.11 7.29
N ASN A 81 15.16 -1.22 7.16
CA ASN A 81 16.43 -1.95 7.10
C ASN A 81 17.30 -1.48 5.91
N LEU A 82 16.73 -1.30 4.72
CA LEU A 82 17.46 -0.81 3.55
C LEU A 82 18.06 0.59 3.73
N PHE A 83 17.41 1.43 4.54
CA PHE A 83 17.90 2.78 4.86
C PHE A 83 18.67 2.87 6.19
N GLU A 84 18.94 1.73 6.84
CA GLU A 84 19.63 1.65 8.14
C GLU A 84 18.92 2.45 9.25
N LEU A 85 17.56 2.40 9.27
CA LEU A 85 16.71 3.08 10.23
C LEU A 85 16.10 2.08 11.22
N GLU A 86 15.95 2.50 12.48
CA GLU A 86 15.15 1.76 13.45
C GLU A 86 13.66 1.98 13.20
N VAL A 87 12.87 0.90 13.28
CA VAL A 87 11.42 0.97 13.19
C VAL A 87 10.76 0.13 14.27
N GLU A 88 9.77 0.71 14.92
CA GLU A 88 8.85 0.02 15.83
C GLU A 88 7.48 -0.13 15.16
N LEU A 89 6.94 -1.35 15.19
CA LEU A 89 5.66 -1.70 14.58
C LEU A 89 4.69 -2.12 15.69
N ALA A 90 3.65 -1.31 15.89
CA ALA A 90 2.57 -1.64 16.81
C ALA A 90 1.54 -2.51 16.10
N MET A 91 1.28 -3.70 16.61
CA MET A 91 0.41 -4.71 16.00
C MET A 91 -0.63 -5.25 16.98
N PRO A 92 -1.85 -5.60 16.52
CA PRO A 92 -2.80 -6.34 17.34
C PRO A 92 -2.23 -7.72 17.73
N ALA A 93 -2.41 -8.10 18.99
CA ALA A 93 -1.89 -9.35 19.55
C ALA A 93 -2.46 -10.62 18.89
N ASN A 94 -3.60 -10.51 18.20
CA ASN A 94 -4.18 -11.60 17.41
C ASN A 94 -3.60 -11.71 15.99
N SER A 95 -2.56 -10.94 15.67
CA SER A 95 -1.84 -11.06 14.40
C SER A 95 -1.10 -12.39 14.32
N THR A 96 -0.90 -12.92 13.11
CA THR A 96 -0.23 -14.22 12.95
C THR A 96 1.25 -14.14 13.33
N ARG A 97 1.75 -15.20 13.94
CA ARG A 97 3.14 -15.30 14.39
C ARG A 97 4.13 -15.11 13.25
N GLU A 98 3.80 -15.62 12.07
CA GLU A 98 4.65 -15.52 10.87
C GLU A 98 4.92 -14.06 10.49
N ARG A 99 3.91 -13.19 10.60
CA ARG A 99 4.08 -11.75 10.33
C ARG A 99 5.03 -11.09 11.32
N VAL A 100 4.85 -11.40 12.62
CA VAL A 100 5.75 -10.88 13.65
C VAL A 100 7.19 -11.31 13.39
N LEU A 101 7.42 -12.62 13.18
CA LEU A 101 8.74 -13.16 12.89
C LEU A 101 9.38 -12.56 11.63
N THR A 102 8.58 -12.32 10.58
CA THR A 102 9.07 -11.70 9.35
C THR A 102 9.52 -10.25 9.59
N MET A 103 8.76 -9.47 10.35
CA MET A 103 9.12 -8.09 10.68
C MET A 103 10.38 -8.03 11.55
N GLU A 104 10.47 -8.91 12.56
CA GLU A 104 11.65 -9.04 13.43
C GLU A 104 12.89 -9.50 12.64
N ALA A 105 12.72 -10.40 11.67
CA ALA A 105 13.81 -10.85 10.80
C ALA A 105 14.38 -9.71 9.93
N TYR A 106 13.54 -8.73 9.56
CA TYR A 106 13.99 -7.50 8.91
C TYR A 106 14.54 -6.46 9.89
N GLY A 107 14.58 -6.75 11.19
CA GLY A 107 15.17 -5.88 12.21
C GLY A 107 14.19 -4.92 12.88
N ALA A 108 12.89 -5.03 12.64
CA ALA A 108 11.91 -4.20 13.31
C ALA A 108 11.69 -4.66 14.76
N LYS A 109 11.45 -3.70 15.64
CA LYS A 109 10.87 -3.98 16.96
C LYS A 109 9.36 -4.12 16.81
N VAL A 110 8.77 -5.21 17.30
CA VAL A 110 7.33 -5.43 17.27
C VAL A 110 6.74 -5.29 18.67
N THR A 111 5.73 -4.42 18.81
CA THR A 111 4.97 -4.22 20.05
C THR A 111 3.54 -4.70 19.82
N LEU A 112 3.14 -5.72 20.59
CA LEU A 112 1.79 -6.31 20.49
C LEU A 112 0.85 -5.65 21.48
N LEU A 113 -0.30 -5.20 20.99
CA LEU A 113 -1.36 -4.54 21.75
C LEU A 113 -2.72 -5.21 21.52
N GLU A 114 -3.72 -4.85 22.29
CA GLU A 114 -5.02 -5.54 22.29
C GLU A 114 -5.83 -5.37 21.01
N SER A 115 -5.73 -4.21 20.35
CA SER A 115 -6.49 -3.88 19.13
C SER A 115 -5.71 -2.98 18.19
N ILE A 116 -6.21 -2.79 16.96
CA ILE A 116 -5.59 -1.86 16.00
C ILE A 116 -5.79 -0.40 16.43
N GLU A 117 -6.86 -0.10 17.15
CA GLU A 117 -7.11 1.21 17.74
C GLU A 117 -6.05 1.51 18.80
N ALA A 118 -5.81 0.56 19.74
CA ALA A 118 -4.74 0.69 20.73
C ALA A 118 -3.35 0.84 20.09
N CYS A 119 -3.10 0.16 18.96
CA CYS A 119 -1.86 0.33 18.20
C CYS A 119 -1.72 1.76 17.63
N ARG A 120 -2.80 2.34 17.13
CA ARG A 120 -2.81 3.71 16.61
C ARG A 120 -2.57 4.72 17.72
N ASP A 121 -3.32 4.61 18.81
CA ASP A 121 -3.18 5.49 19.96
C ASP A 121 -1.75 5.46 20.51
N TYR A 122 -1.17 4.26 20.63
CA TYR A 122 0.22 4.08 21.02
C TYR A 122 1.21 4.75 20.06
N ALA A 123 1.04 4.53 18.74
CA ALA A 123 1.92 5.14 17.75
C ALA A 123 1.82 6.67 17.74
N ASP A 124 0.60 7.21 17.86
CA ASP A 124 0.34 8.64 17.93
C ASP A 124 0.94 9.26 19.21
N GLU A 125 0.79 8.58 20.36
CA GLU A 125 1.39 9.01 21.64
C GLU A 125 2.92 9.06 21.58
N MET A 126 3.55 8.00 21.03
CA MET A 126 5.01 7.91 20.92
C MET A 126 5.57 8.96 19.96
N ALA A 127 4.87 9.22 18.85
CA ALA A 127 5.22 10.29 17.94
C ALA A 127 5.06 11.68 18.57
N ALA A 128 3.99 11.89 19.33
CA ALA A 128 3.74 13.16 20.03
C ALA A 128 4.79 13.49 21.11
N LYS A 129 5.38 12.48 21.74
CA LYS A 129 6.51 12.63 22.69
C LYS A 129 7.81 13.07 22.01
N GLY A 130 7.90 12.93 20.68
CA GLY A 130 9.09 13.30 19.91
C GLY A 130 10.17 12.22 19.85
N ASP A 131 9.93 11.03 20.41
CA ASP A 131 10.87 9.90 20.40
C ASP A 131 10.88 9.18 19.06
N TYR A 132 9.76 9.27 18.32
CA TYR A 132 9.56 8.59 17.04
C TYR A 132 8.98 9.53 15.98
N TYR A 133 9.22 9.17 14.71
CA TYR A 133 8.57 9.78 13.56
C TYR A 133 7.57 8.78 12.94
N GLN A 134 6.31 9.19 12.82
CA GLN A 134 5.26 8.39 12.19
C GLN A 134 5.07 8.81 10.73
N LEU A 135 5.20 7.85 9.81
CA LEU A 135 5.01 8.12 8.38
C LEU A 135 3.55 8.31 7.98
N ASN A 136 2.62 7.68 8.69
CA ASN A 136 1.17 7.79 8.53
C ASN A 136 0.69 7.51 7.10
N GLN A 137 0.62 6.23 6.72
CA GLN A 137 0.23 5.78 5.38
C GLN A 137 -1.14 6.30 4.89
N PHE A 138 -2.03 6.72 5.79
CA PHE A 138 -3.38 7.19 5.46
C PHE A 138 -3.45 8.69 5.15
N ALA A 139 -2.40 9.44 5.48
CA ALA A 139 -2.33 10.89 5.29
C ALA A 139 -1.10 11.32 4.47
N ASN A 140 -0.16 10.41 4.23
CA ASN A 140 1.10 10.73 3.59
C ASN A 140 0.97 10.77 2.06
N PRO A 141 1.22 11.91 1.40
CA PRO A 141 1.14 12.03 -0.06
C PRO A 141 2.19 11.18 -0.79
N ASP A 142 3.28 10.77 -0.13
CA ASP A 142 4.30 9.93 -0.73
C ASP A 142 3.81 8.50 -0.97
N ASN A 143 2.75 8.07 -0.27
CA ASN A 143 2.05 6.82 -0.58
C ASN A 143 1.42 6.89 -1.99
N VAL A 144 0.72 7.97 -2.29
CA VAL A 144 0.14 8.23 -3.62
C VAL A 144 1.23 8.40 -4.68
N SER A 145 2.27 9.18 -4.34
CA SER A 145 3.42 9.45 -5.22
C SER A 145 4.16 8.18 -5.63
N ALA A 146 4.27 7.18 -4.75
CA ALA A 146 4.88 5.88 -5.07
C ALA A 146 4.22 5.24 -6.28
N HIS A 147 2.89 5.18 -6.29
CA HIS A 147 2.14 4.55 -7.37
C HIS A 147 2.07 5.42 -8.63
N TYR A 148 2.03 6.73 -8.47
CA TYR A 148 2.10 7.66 -9.60
C TYR A 148 3.43 7.55 -10.35
N LYS A 149 4.55 7.39 -9.61
CA LYS A 149 5.91 7.32 -10.17
C LYS A 149 6.30 5.93 -10.68
N THR A 150 5.66 4.86 -10.20
CA THR A 150 6.08 3.48 -10.50
C THR A 150 4.95 2.62 -11.06
N THR A 151 3.97 2.24 -10.28
CA THR A 151 2.92 1.29 -10.66
C THR A 151 2.16 1.72 -11.93
N ALA A 152 1.74 2.98 -11.98
CA ALA A 152 0.97 3.49 -13.12
C ALA A 152 1.79 3.59 -14.41
N PRO A 153 3.03 4.14 -14.41
CA PRO A 153 3.90 4.11 -15.58
C PRO A 153 4.22 2.70 -16.07
N GLU A 154 4.46 1.74 -15.16
CA GLU A 154 4.70 0.34 -15.53
C GLU A 154 3.49 -0.22 -16.28
N ILE A 155 2.28 -0.11 -15.73
CA ILE A 155 1.05 -0.58 -16.38
C ILE A 155 0.84 0.13 -17.74
N TRP A 156 1.07 1.43 -17.79
CA TRP A 156 0.93 2.20 -19.03
C TRP A 156 1.87 1.71 -20.13
N ASN A 157 3.12 1.49 -19.79
CA ASN A 157 4.14 1.02 -20.73
C ASN A 157 3.88 -0.42 -21.18
N ASP A 158 3.56 -1.33 -20.24
CA ASP A 158 3.27 -2.74 -20.51
C ASP A 158 2.05 -2.90 -21.42
N THR A 159 1.04 -2.03 -21.27
CA THR A 159 -0.15 -2.01 -22.13
C THR A 159 0.02 -1.15 -23.37
N ARG A 160 1.14 -0.45 -23.56
CA ARG A 160 1.37 0.54 -24.61
C ARG A 160 0.27 1.60 -24.67
N GLY A 161 -0.25 1.96 -23.50
CA GLY A 161 -1.34 2.93 -23.36
C GLY A 161 -2.73 2.42 -23.76
N ALA A 162 -2.90 1.13 -24.05
CA ALA A 162 -4.17 0.56 -24.48
C ALA A 162 -5.14 0.23 -23.32
N ILE A 163 -4.78 0.55 -22.08
CA ILE A 163 -5.65 0.37 -20.90
C ILE A 163 -6.92 1.23 -21.02
N THR A 164 -8.07 0.61 -20.75
CA THR A 164 -9.39 1.28 -20.75
C THR A 164 -10.00 1.38 -19.35
N HIS A 165 -9.70 0.41 -18.48
CA HIS A 165 -10.20 0.35 -17.11
C HIS A 165 -9.05 -0.01 -16.17
N PHE A 166 -8.98 0.68 -15.04
CA PHE A 166 -8.10 0.34 -13.94
C PHE A 166 -8.94 -0.02 -12.73
N VAL A 167 -8.80 -1.27 -12.26
CA VAL A 167 -9.53 -1.81 -11.11
C VAL A 167 -8.57 -1.99 -9.96
N SER A 168 -8.90 -1.45 -8.80
CA SER A 168 -8.07 -1.54 -7.60
C SER A 168 -8.89 -1.70 -6.33
N ALA A 169 -8.47 -2.63 -5.49
CA ALA A 169 -8.98 -2.74 -4.13
C ALA A 169 -8.56 -1.52 -3.29
N MET A 170 -9.47 -1.05 -2.43
CA MET A 170 -9.27 0.15 -1.61
C MET A 170 -8.90 -0.21 -0.17
N GLY A 171 -7.63 -0.02 0.20
CA GLY A 171 -7.14 -0.02 1.58
C GLY A 171 -6.82 1.40 2.02
N THR A 172 -5.54 1.80 1.99
CA THR A 172 -5.12 3.21 2.23
C THR A 172 -5.54 4.16 1.11
N THR A 173 -6.00 3.63 -0.01
CA THR A 173 -6.32 4.32 -1.27
C THR A 173 -5.11 4.84 -2.07
N GLY A 174 -3.88 4.69 -1.57
CA GLY A 174 -2.68 5.18 -2.25
C GLY A 174 -2.53 4.67 -3.68
N THR A 175 -2.75 3.37 -3.91
CA THR A 175 -2.64 2.76 -5.24
C THR A 175 -3.63 3.37 -6.22
N ILE A 176 -4.91 3.38 -5.86
CA ILE A 176 -5.96 3.91 -6.76
C ILE A 176 -5.78 5.41 -7.01
N MET A 177 -5.35 6.18 -6.01
CA MET A 177 -5.11 7.62 -6.18
C MET A 177 -3.91 7.91 -7.08
N GLY A 178 -2.78 7.23 -6.86
CA GLY A 178 -1.58 7.42 -7.68
C GLY A 178 -1.82 7.02 -9.14
N CYS A 179 -2.42 5.85 -9.34
CA CYS A 179 -2.74 5.35 -10.68
C CYS A 179 -3.80 6.21 -11.37
N SER A 180 -4.85 6.62 -10.67
CA SER A 180 -5.89 7.49 -11.22
C SER A 180 -5.33 8.83 -11.71
N ARG A 181 -4.48 9.48 -10.91
CA ARG A 181 -3.83 10.73 -11.33
C ARG A 181 -3.07 10.54 -12.64
N TYR A 182 -2.19 9.54 -12.69
CA TYR A 182 -1.39 9.28 -13.87
C TYR A 182 -2.22 8.92 -15.10
N PHE A 183 -3.19 8.00 -14.96
CA PHE A 183 -3.99 7.55 -16.10
C PHE A 183 -4.91 8.64 -16.64
N LYS A 184 -5.56 9.42 -15.77
CA LYS A 184 -6.42 10.54 -16.20
C LYS A 184 -5.62 11.66 -16.88
N GLU A 185 -4.36 11.87 -16.53
CA GLU A 185 -3.46 12.79 -17.25
C GLU A 185 -3.10 12.28 -18.65
N LYS A 186 -2.95 10.96 -18.82
CA LYS A 186 -2.63 10.33 -20.11
C LYS A 186 -3.85 10.22 -21.01
N ASN A 187 -4.97 9.76 -20.46
CA ASN A 187 -6.24 9.60 -21.16
C ASN A 187 -7.41 9.73 -20.18
N PRO A 188 -8.15 10.85 -20.19
CA PRO A 188 -9.29 11.06 -19.29
C PRO A 188 -10.44 10.05 -19.44
N ALA A 189 -10.51 9.31 -20.56
CA ALA A 189 -11.55 8.31 -20.79
C ALA A 189 -11.33 7.00 -20.02
N ILE A 190 -10.13 6.75 -19.48
CA ILE A 190 -9.82 5.55 -18.69
C ILE A 190 -10.73 5.53 -17.46
N GLN A 191 -11.47 4.44 -17.28
CA GLN A 191 -12.35 4.24 -16.14
C GLN A 191 -11.58 3.75 -14.92
N ILE A 192 -11.76 4.42 -13.80
CA ILE A 192 -11.14 4.07 -12.51
C ILE A 192 -12.19 3.44 -11.62
N VAL A 193 -11.98 2.16 -11.30
CA VAL A 193 -12.93 1.35 -10.53
C VAL A 193 -12.30 0.95 -9.20
N GLY A 194 -12.91 1.40 -8.10
CA GLY A 194 -12.54 1.00 -6.75
C GLY A 194 -13.30 -0.25 -6.32
N CYS A 195 -12.65 -1.18 -5.62
CA CYS A 195 -13.32 -2.30 -4.98
C CYS A 195 -13.19 -2.18 -3.45
N GLN A 196 -14.30 -2.37 -2.73
CA GLN A 196 -14.33 -2.37 -1.27
C GLN A 196 -15.21 -3.53 -0.76
N PRO A 197 -15.03 -3.98 0.50
CA PRO A 197 -15.91 -5.01 1.06
C PRO A 197 -17.35 -4.52 1.19
N THR A 198 -18.34 -5.44 1.12
CA THR A 198 -19.70 -5.16 1.59
C THR A 198 -19.69 -4.83 3.08
N GLU A 199 -20.77 -4.25 3.61
CA GLU A 199 -20.84 -3.81 5.02
C GLU A 199 -20.65 -4.96 6.03
N ASP A 200 -21.09 -6.14 5.67
CA ASP A 200 -21.03 -7.37 6.48
C ASP A 200 -19.81 -8.25 6.20
N SER A 201 -18.89 -7.78 5.34
CA SER A 201 -17.71 -8.55 4.91
C SER A 201 -16.40 -7.97 5.43
N SER A 202 -15.46 -8.86 5.76
CA SER A 202 -14.10 -8.52 6.13
C SER A 202 -13.11 -9.20 5.17
N ILE A 203 -12.48 -8.43 4.30
CA ILE A 203 -11.47 -8.93 3.35
C ILE A 203 -10.10 -8.39 3.77
N PRO A 204 -9.11 -9.27 4.05
CA PRO A 204 -7.79 -8.81 4.49
C PRO A 204 -7.14 -7.84 3.50
N GLY A 205 -6.64 -6.71 4.02
CA GLY A 205 -5.89 -5.73 3.23
C GLY A 205 -6.73 -4.65 2.54
N ILE A 206 -8.04 -4.79 2.49
CA ILE A 206 -8.96 -3.77 1.98
C ILE A 206 -10.00 -3.38 3.03
N ARG A 207 -10.64 -2.22 2.87
CA ARG A 207 -11.60 -1.72 3.84
C ARG A 207 -12.70 -0.92 3.17
N ARG A 208 -13.91 -1.02 3.75
CA ARG A 208 -14.97 -0.03 3.60
C ARG A 208 -14.76 0.99 4.73
N TRP A 209 -14.46 2.23 4.37
CA TRP A 209 -14.18 3.27 5.35
C TRP A 209 -15.44 4.01 5.76
N PRO A 210 -15.75 4.14 7.07
CA PRO A 210 -16.67 5.15 7.56
C PRO A 210 -16.17 6.56 7.22
N LYS A 211 -17.07 7.52 7.05
CA LYS A 211 -16.71 8.90 6.62
C LYS A 211 -15.65 9.54 7.54
N GLU A 212 -15.73 9.29 8.83
CA GLU A 212 -14.86 9.85 9.87
C GLU A 212 -13.42 9.31 9.77
N TYR A 213 -13.25 8.13 9.15
CA TYR A 213 -11.96 7.44 9.06
C TYR A 213 -11.43 7.36 7.63
N LEU A 214 -12.06 8.06 6.70
CA LEU A 214 -11.55 8.10 5.31
C LEU A 214 -10.08 8.54 5.30
N PRO A 215 -9.22 7.85 4.56
CA PRO A 215 -7.83 8.28 4.38
C PRO A 215 -7.77 9.72 3.86
N LYS A 216 -6.92 10.56 4.45
CA LYS A 216 -6.77 11.97 4.04
C LYS A 216 -6.24 12.12 2.62
N ILE A 217 -5.59 11.07 2.10
CA ILE A 217 -5.10 11.02 0.72
C ILE A 217 -6.16 10.64 -0.31
N PHE A 218 -7.38 10.27 0.13
CA PHE A 218 -8.45 9.85 -0.76
C PHE A 218 -9.17 11.05 -1.39
N GLU A 219 -9.28 11.06 -2.70
CA GLU A 219 -10.00 12.03 -3.51
C GLU A 219 -11.15 11.31 -4.26
N PRO A 220 -12.38 11.28 -3.70
CA PRO A 220 -13.51 10.52 -4.28
C PRO A 220 -13.79 10.82 -5.75
N GLN A 221 -13.61 12.07 -6.16
CA GLN A 221 -13.84 12.52 -7.54
C GLN A 221 -12.89 11.91 -8.58
N ARG A 222 -11.85 11.18 -8.13
CA ARG A 222 -10.90 10.47 -9.01
C ARG A 222 -11.29 9.03 -9.27
N VAL A 223 -12.37 8.54 -8.66
CA VAL A 223 -12.87 7.18 -8.83
C VAL A 223 -14.21 7.27 -9.56
N ASP A 224 -14.28 6.69 -10.76
CA ASP A 224 -15.48 6.78 -11.60
C ASP A 224 -16.61 5.88 -11.07
N SER A 225 -16.26 4.72 -10.48
CA SER A 225 -17.23 3.82 -9.84
C SER A 225 -16.60 3.01 -8.70
N ILE A 226 -17.43 2.60 -7.76
CA ILE A 226 -17.02 1.73 -6.65
C ILE A 226 -17.90 0.48 -6.68
N MET A 227 -17.25 -0.69 -6.61
CA MET A 227 -17.90 -2.00 -6.52
C MET A 227 -17.78 -2.54 -5.10
N ASP A 228 -18.90 -2.98 -4.56
CA ASP A 228 -18.95 -3.70 -3.29
C ASP A 228 -18.76 -5.19 -3.57
N ILE A 229 -17.81 -5.81 -2.89
CA ILE A 229 -17.45 -7.23 -3.05
C ILE A 229 -17.62 -7.93 -1.71
N SER A 230 -18.40 -8.97 -1.68
CA SER A 230 -18.53 -9.82 -0.49
C SER A 230 -17.28 -10.69 -0.27
N GLN A 231 -17.08 -11.15 0.96
CA GLN A 231 -15.99 -12.07 1.25
C GLN A 231 -16.12 -13.38 0.46
N ALA A 232 -17.34 -13.85 0.22
CA ALA A 232 -17.59 -15.07 -0.56
C ALA A 232 -17.23 -14.92 -2.04
N GLU A 233 -17.38 -13.72 -2.61
CA GLU A 233 -16.97 -13.43 -3.99
C GLU A 233 -15.45 -13.24 -4.13
N ALA A 234 -14.78 -12.94 -3.05
CA ALA A 234 -13.33 -12.66 -3.04
C ALA A 234 -12.46 -13.92 -2.85
N VAL A 235 -13.06 -15.12 -2.61
CA VAL A 235 -12.36 -16.38 -2.29
C VAL A 235 -12.44 -17.39 -3.42
#